data_d4d7dbe2b0f1690f6146d47c66e8689c
#
_entry.id   d4d7dbe2b0f1690f6146d47c66e8689c
#
_cell.length_a   1.000
_cell.length_b   1.000
_cell.length_c   1.000
_cell.angle_alpha   90.00
_cell.angle_beta   90.00
_cell.angle_gamma   90.00
#
_symmetry.space_group_name_H-M   'P 1'
#
loop_
_entity.id
_entity.type
_entity.pdbx_description
1 polymer ?
#
loop_
_entity_poly.entity_id
_entity_poly.type
_entity_poly.pdbx_seq_one_letter_code
_entity_poly.pdbx_strand_id
1 'polypeptide(L)'
;FNSIYQLYADKKAGRLAEAEDFLMIPEYLLWKLCGVKAREYTNATSTGLVNAQTGEYDPEILKALGLPETMFPKLTAPGTVLGALKADIATEVGGQTKVVLCATHDTASAVEGIPMEQGDAPFLSSGTWSLLGVKLAKPITSPDSCKAAWGTSAT
;
A
#
# COMPACT_ATOMS: atom_id res chain seq x y z
N PHE A 1 7.65 -5.20 -11.05
CA PHE A 1 6.63 -4.15 -11.03
C PHE A 1 6.45 -3.45 -9.66
N ASN A 2 7.08 -3.97 -8.60
CA ASN A 2 7.02 -3.33 -7.27
C ASN A 2 7.76 -1.98 -7.27
N SER A 3 7.30 -1.03 -6.45
CA SER A 3 7.84 0.33 -6.37
C SER A 3 9.33 0.39 -5.99
N ILE A 4 9.83 -0.61 -5.27
CA ILE A 4 11.25 -0.73 -4.91
C ILE A 4 12.18 -0.61 -6.12
N TYR A 5 11.83 -1.23 -7.26
CA TYR A 5 12.65 -1.18 -8.48
C TYR A 5 12.62 0.21 -9.13
N GLN A 6 11.44 0.85 -9.13
CA GLN A 6 11.30 2.20 -9.66
C GLN A 6 12.08 3.21 -8.80
N LEU A 7 11.94 3.14 -7.48
CA LEU A 7 12.68 4.00 -6.55
C LEU A 7 14.20 3.84 -6.70
N TYR A 8 14.66 2.61 -6.87
CA TYR A 8 16.07 2.35 -7.12
C TYR A 8 16.55 2.98 -8.45
N ALA A 9 15.78 2.83 -9.52
CA ALA A 9 16.08 3.43 -10.81
C ALA A 9 16.06 4.96 -10.75
N ASP A 10 15.06 5.54 -10.09
CA ASP A 10 14.93 6.99 -9.93
C ASP A 10 16.08 7.58 -9.10
N LYS A 11 16.48 6.87 -8.05
CA LYS A 11 17.64 7.27 -7.26
C LYS A 11 18.92 7.25 -8.10
N LYS A 12 19.19 6.16 -8.84
CA LYS A 12 20.37 6.08 -9.71
C LYS A 12 20.40 7.17 -10.78
N ALA A 13 19.25 7.61 -11.24
CA ALA A 13 19.11 8.70 -12.20
C ALA A 13 19.13 10.11 -11.56
N GLY A 14 19.32 10.21 -10.23
CA GLY A 14 19.34 11.49 -9.51
C GLY A 14 17.97 12.17 -9.36
N ARG A 15 16.86 11.51 -9.75
CA ARG A 15 15.52 12.10 -9.71
C ARG A 15 14.94 12.25 -8.29
N LEU A 16 15.55 11.62 -7.29
CA LEU A 16 15.12 11.71 -5.90
C LEU A 16 15.92 12.75 -5.08
N ALA A 17 16.81 13.52 -5.69
CA ALA A 17 17.67 14.45 -4.97
C ALA A 17 16.89 15.53 -4.18
N GLU A 18 15.73 15.95 -4.69
CA GLU A 18 14.86 16.95 -4.09
C GLU A 18 13.53 16.33 -3.60
N ALA A 19 13.43 15.00 -3.56
CA ALA A 19 12.22 14.33 -3.12
C ALA A 19 12.11 14.37 -1.59
N GLU A 20 11.03 14.95 -1.09
CA GLU A 20 10.73 15.03 0.33
C GLU A 20 9.75 13.96 0.80
N ASP A 21 9.00 13.36 -0.13
CA ASP A 21 7.86 12.52 0.20
C ASP A 21 7.60 11.43 -0.86
N PHE A 22 6.99 10.34 -0.42
CA PHE A 22 6.53 9.25 -1.28
C PHE A 22 5.05 8.99 -1.04
N LEU A 23 4.26 9.03 -2.10
CA LEU A 23 2.82 8.72 -2.07
C LEU A 23 2.50 7.79 -3.24
N MET A 24 1.72 6.75 -2.96
CA MET A 24 1.06 5.98 -4.00
C MET A 24 -0.06 6.84 -4.64
N ILE A 25 -0.45 6.53 -5.87
CA ILE A 25 -1.44 7.36 -6.61
C ILE A 25 -2.76 7.57 -5.84
N PRO A 26 -3.39 6.55 -5.21
CA PRO A 26 -4.60 6.78 -4.43
C PRO A 26 -4.38 7.75 -3.26
N GLU A 27 -3.27 7.61 -2.55
CA GLU A 27 -2.90 8.48 -1.42
C GLU A 27 -2.67 9.94 -1.89
N TYR A 28 -2.04 10.10 -3.05
CA TYR A 28 -1.87 11.41 -3.68
C TYR A 28 -3.22 12.07 -3.99
N LEU A 29 -4.17 11.32 -4.54
CA LEU A 29 -5.51 11.83 -4.84
C LEU A 29 -6.24 12.22 -3.55
N LEU A 30 -6.21 11.38 -2.51
CA LEU A 30 -6.82 11.70 -1.22
C LEU A 30 -6.19 12.93 -0.57
N TRP A 31 -4.86 13.06 -0.65
CA TRP A 31 -4.17 14.28 -0.20
C TRP A 31 -4.64 15.52 -0.96
N LYS A 32 -4.81 15.44 -2.28
CA LYS A 32 -5.35 16.56 -3.05
C LYS A 32 -6.75 16.94 -2.59
N LEU A 33 -7.58 15.97 -2.22
CA LEU A 33 -8.96 16.21 -1.77
C LEU A 33 -9.05 16.83 -0.38
N CYS A 34 -8.25 16.39 0.59
CA CYS A 34 -8.38 16.81 2.00
C CYS A 34 -7.14 17.52 2.58
N GLY A 35 -6.00 17.52 1.88
CA GLY A 35 -4.77 18.14 2.37
C GLY A 35 -3.98 17.29 3.37
N VAL A 36 -4.48 16.11 3.75
CA VAL A 36 -3.82 15.20 4.68
C VAL A 36 -3.09 14.10 3.90
N LYS A 37 -1.78 13.96 4.15
CA LYS A 37 -0.98 12.86 3.60
C LYS A 37 -1.07 11.66 4.52
N ALA A 38 -1.39 10.49 3.96
CA ALA A 38 -1.37 9.21 4.66
C ALA A 38 -0.69 8.16 3.78
N ARG A 39 -0.22 7.06 4.38
CA ARG A 39 0.35 5.90 3.68
C ARG A 39 -0.53 4.71 3.99
N GLU A 40 -1.28 4.25 2.99
CA GLU A 40 -2.25 3.19 3.18
C GLU A 40 -1.54 1.82 3.22
N TYR A 41 -1.83 1.06 4.27
CA TYR A 41 -1.14 -0.18 4.58
C TYR A 41 -1.24 -1.23 3.48
N THR A 42 -2.45 -1.52 2.96
CA THR A 42 -2.63 -2.62 1.99
C THR A 42 -1.87 -2.35 0.70
N ASN A 43 -1.90 -1.11 0.20
CA ASN A 43 -1.17 -0.75 -1.00
C ASN A 43 0.34 -0.66 -0.77
N ALA A 44 0.76 -0.21 0.41
CA ALA A 44 2.17 -0.19 0.78
C ALA A 44 2.81 -1.58 0.71
N THR A 45 2.08 -2.66 1.03
CA THR A 45 2.60 -4.03 0.92
C THR A 45 2.99 -4.44 -0.50
N SER A 46 2.42 -3.80 -1.53
CA SER A 46 2.78 -4.03 -2.93
C SER A 46 4.09 -3.36 -3.35
N THR A 47 4.65 -2.48 -2.53
CA THR A 47 5.85 -1.70 -2.86
C THR A 47 7.14 -2.51 -2.84
N GLY A 48 7.18 -3.62 -2.09
CA GLY A 48 8.39 -4.37 -1.76
C GLY A 48 9.25 -3.70 -0.67
N LEU A 49 8.71 -2.72 0.05
CA LEU A 49 9.42 -1.97 1.11
C LEU A 49 8.91 -2.30 2.51
N VAL A 50 7.79 -3.01 2.64
CA VAL A 50 7.16 -3.33 3.92
C VAL A 50 7.65 -4.66 4.44
N ASN A 51 8.04 -4.69 5.72
CA ASN A 51 8.36 -5.92 6.42
C ASN A 51 7.06 -6.62 6.83
N ALA A 52 6.84 -7.82 6.31
CA ALA A 52 5.60 -8.58 6.53
C ALA A 52 5.37 -8.99 7.99
N GLN A 53 6.40 -9.02 8.84
CA GLN A 53 6.26 -9.38 10.25
C GLN A 53 5.92 -8.18 11.13
N THR A 54 6.46 -7.00 10.82
CA THR A 54 6.21 -5.78 11.60
C THR A 54 5.03 -4.98 11.07
N GLY A 55 4.68 -5.14 9.79
CA GLY A 55 3.64 -4.35 9.12
C GLY A 55 4.06 -2.90 8.86
N GLU A 56 5.33 -2.58 8.95
CA GLU A 56 5.86 -1.22 8.74
C GLU A 56 6.92 -1.24 7.62
N TYR A 57 7.28 -0.08 7.09
CA TYR A 57 8.41 0.02 6.17
C TYR A 57 9.69 -0.52 6.81
N ASP A 58 10.45 -1.31 6.06
CA ASP A 58 11.67 -1.96 6.56
C ASP A 58 12.86 -0.99 6.49
N PRO A 59 13.42 -0.58 7.64
CA PRO A 59 14.51 0.40 7.67
C PRO A 59 15.80 -0.14 7.03
N GLU A 60 16.03 -1.46 7.06
CA GLU A 60 17.20 -2.05 6.42
C GLU A 60 17.09 -2.00 4.90
N ILE A 61 15.90 -2.24 4.36
CA ILE A 61 15.64 -2.08 2.92
C ILE A 61 15.81 -0.63 2.51
N LEU A 62 15.21 0.31 3.24
CA LEU A 62 15.35 1.74 2.96
C LEU A 62 16.82 2.18 3.00
N LYS A 63 17.57 1.73 4.01
CA LYS A 63 19.00 1.99 4.14
C LYS A 63 19.82 1.39 2.98
N ALA A 64 19.55 0.15 2.61
CA ALA A 64 20.24 -0.52 1.49
C ALA A 64 20.01 0.20 0.16
N LEU A 65 18.80 0.74 -0.05
CA LEU A 65 18.47 1.57 -1.19
C LEU A 65 18.99 3.02 -1.02
N GLY A 66 19.43 3.40 0.20
CA GLY A 66 19.82 4.76 0.58
C GLY A 66 18.69 5.76 0.41
N LEU A 67 17.48 5.35 0.72
CA LEU A 67 16.29 6.21 0.79
C LEU A 67 16.15 6.77 2.21
N PRO A 68 15.83 8.06 2.37
CA PRO A 68 15.65 8.63 3.69
C PRO A 68 14.35 8.10 4.34
N GLU A 69 14.43 7.66 5.58
CA GLU A 69 13.26 7.14 6.31
C GLU A 69 12.15 8.19 6.45
N THR A 70 12.49 9.47 6.43
CA THR A 70 11.54 10.58 6.48
C THR A 70 10.52 10.59 5.34
N MET A 71 10.85 10.00 4.20
CA MET A 71 9.92 9.83 3.07
C MET A 71 8.87 8.73 3.32
N PHE A 72 9.12 7.84 4.29
CA PHE A 72 8.35 6.63 4.57
C PHE A 72 7.85 6.61 6.02
N PRO A 73 6.96 7.56 6.38
CA PRO A 73 6.42 7.61 7.73
C PRO A 73 5.53 6.39 8.01
N LYS A 74 5.06 6.29 9.25
CA LYS A 74 4.21 5.21 9.72
C LYS A 74 3.02 4.94 8.79
N LEU A 75 2.72 3.67 8.55
CA LEU A 75 1.57 3.23 7.77
C LEU A 75 0.26 3.47 8.52
N THR A 76 -0.80 3.71 7.75
CA THR A 76 -2.13 4.01 8.25
C THR A 76 -3.09 2.91 7.81
N ALA A 77 -3.89 2.41 8.75
CA ALA A 77 -4.89 1.39 8.46
C ALA A 77 -6.01 1.93 7.56
N PRO A 78 -6.55 1.10 6.64
CA PRO A 78 -7.75 1.45 5.89
C PRO A 78 -8.93 1.70 6.84
N GLY A 79 -9.92 2.46 6.38
CA GLY A 79 -11.05 2.91 7.19
C GLY A 79 -10.79 4.17 8.01
N THR A 80 -9.56 4.67 8.04
CA THR A 80 -9.21 5.90 8.77
C THR A 80 -9.80 7.13 8.10
N VAL A 81 -10.49 7.97 8.88
CA VAL A 81 -10.98 9.28 8.42
C VAL A 81 -9.80 10.26 8.39
N LEU A 82 -9.44 10.74 7.20
CA LEU A 82 -8.32 11.69 7.02
C LEU A 82 -8.73 13.13 7.32
N GLY A 83 -9.96 13.50 7.02
CA GLY A 83 -10.47 14.86 7.22
C GLY A 83 -11.68 15.16 6.36
N ALA A 84 -12.03 16.43 6.28
CA ALA A 84 -13.06 16.94 5.38
C ALA A 84 -12.45 17.32 4.02
N LEU A 85 -13.28 17.45 3.00
CA LEU A 85 -12.86 18.05 1.73
C LEU A 85 -12.28 19.45 1.95
N LYS A 86 -11.31 19.83 1.15
CA LYS A 86 -10.87 21.24 1.08
C LYS A 86 -12.05 22.13 0.70
N ALA A 87 -12.05 23.38 1.19
CA ALA A 87 -13.17 24.29 1.02
C ALA A 87 -13.50 24.60 -0.45
N ASP A 88 -12.48 24.73 -1.29
CA ASP A 88 -12.62 24.94 -2.73
C ASP A 88 -13.31 23.75 -3.41
N ILE A 89 -12.90 22.54 -3.10
CA ILE A 89 -13.49 21.32 -3.64
C ILE A 89 -14.92 21.13 -3.13
N ALA A 90 -15.17 21.36 -1.84
CA ALA A 90 -16.50 21.26 -1.25
C ALA A 90 -17.48 22.25 -1.91
N THR A 91 -17.00 23.43 -2.27
CA THR A 91 -17.79 24.44 -3.01
C THR A 91 -18.11 23.95 -4.42
N GLU A 92 -17.12 23.41 -5.12
CA GLU A 92 -17.28 22.94 -6.51
C GLU A 92 -18.27 21.78 -6.61
N VAL A 93 -18.19 20.80 -5.67
CA VAL A 93 -19.12 19.65 -5.67
C VAL A 93 -20.46 19.93 -4.99
N GLY A 94 -20.64 21.12 -4.42
CA GLY A 94 -21.89 21.53 -3.80
C GLY A 94 -22.20 20.91 -2.44
N GLY A 95 -21.17 20.46 -1.71
CA GLY A 95 -21.37 19.86 -0.39
C GLY A 95 -20.08 19.45 0.31
N GLN A 96 -20.18 19.32 1.63
CA GLN A 96 -19.07 18.88 2.48
C GLN A 96 -19.20 17.39 2.79
N THR A 97 -18.10 16.64 2.68
CA THR A 97 -18.04 15.22 3.06
C THR A 97 -16.70 14.89 3.70
N LYS A 98 -16.64 13.74 4.36
CA LYS A 98 -15.40 13.19 4.92
C LYS A 98 -14.63 12.41 3.86
N VAL A 99 -13.32 12.59 3.87
CA VAL A 99 -12.39 11.77 3.08
C VAL A 99 -11.91 10.63 3.96
N VAL A 100 -12.16 9.41 3.51
CA VAL A 100 -11.79 8.18 4.23
C VAL A 100 -10.72 7.45 3.43
N LEU A 101 -9.66 7.03 4.11
CA LEU A 101 -8.62 6.18 3.55
C LEU A 101 -9.21 4.77 3.36
N CYS A 102 -9.55 4.39 2.15
CA CYS A 102 -10.00 3.02 1.86
C CYS A 102 -8.80 2.10 1.62
N ALA A 103 -9.02 0.79 1.66
CA ALA A 103 -8.03 -0.18 1.18
C ALA A 103 -7.86 0.03 -0.33
N THR A 104 -6.64 0.40 -0.75
CA THR A 104 -6.36 0.84 -2.13
C THR A 104 -5.62 -0.21 -2.96
N HIS A 105 -5.25 -1.34 -2.36
CA HIS A 105 -4.79 -2.53 -3.09
C HIS A 105 -6.01 -3.31 -3.59
N ASP A 106 -6.32 -3.20 -4.86
CA ASP A 106 -7.53 -3.73 -5.49
C ASP A 106 -7.71 -5.24 -5.29
N THR A 107 -6.66 -6.03 -5.48
CA THR A 107 -6.71 -7.49 -5.27
C THR A 107 -6.96 -7.83 -3.80
N ALA A 108 -6.30 -7.14 -2.85
CA ALA A 108 -6.51 -7.35 -1.42
C ALA A 108 -7.96 -7.02 -1.03
N SER A 109 -8.50 -5.92 -1.55
CA SER A 109 -9.89 -5.53 -1.35
C SER A 109 -10.87 -6.54 -1.93
N ALA A 110 -10.56 -7.08 -3.12
CA ALA A 110 -11.37 -8.13 -3.75
C ALA A 110 -11.38 -9.42 -2.92
N VAL A 111 -10.23 -9.84 -2.40
CA VAL A 111 -10.10 -11.03 -1.54
C VAL A 111 -10.88 -10.83 -0.24
N GLU A 112 -10.80 -9.65 0.38
CA GLU A 112 -11.56 -9.35 1.60
C GLU A 112 -13.07 -9.36 1.37
N GLY A 113 -13.51 -8.98 0.17
CA GLY A 113 -14.91 -9.00 -0.23
C GLY A 113 -15.48 -10.39 -0.56
N ILE A 114 -14.66 -11.45 -0.61
CA ILE A 114 -15.14 -12.81 -0.87
C ILE A 114 -15.85 -13.34 0.37
N PRO A 115 -17.10 -13.85 0.26
CA PRO A 115 -17.81 -14.46 1.38
C PRO A 115 -17.25 -15.87 1.66
N MET A 116 -16.06 -15.92 2.29
CA MET A 116 -15.43 -17.17 2.69
C MET A 116 -16.06 -17.71 3.97
N GLU A 117 -16.63 -18.90 3.89
CA GLU A 117 -17.17 -19.59 5.09
C GLU A 117 -16.06 -20.21 5.94
N GLN A 118 -14.92 -20.57 5.33
CA GLN A 118 -13.75 -21.13 5.99
C GLN A 118 -12.53 -20.27 5.72
N GLY A 119 -11.80 -19.91 6.78
CA GLY A 119 -10.69 -18.96 6.72
C GLY A 119 -9.46 -19.44 5.94
N ASP A 120 -9.36 -20.72 5.59
CA ASP A 120 -8.27 -21.34 4.85
C ASP A 120 -8.66 -21.74 3.41
N ALA A 121 -9.83 -21.34 2.96
CA ALA A 121 -10.26 -21.63 1.58
C ALA A 121 -9.32 -20.94 0.56
N PRO A 122 -8.87 -21.64 -0.48
CA PRO A 122 -8.10 -21.02 -1.55
C PRO A 122 -9.01 -20.09 -2.38
N PHE A 123 -8.45 -18.99 -2.85
CA PHE A 123 -9.10 -18.07 -3.78
C PHE A 123 -8.31 -17.95 -5.08
N LEU A 124 -8.99 -17.61 -6.15
CA LEU A 124 -8.39 -17.24 -7.42
C LEU A 124 -8.89 -15.85 -7.82
N SER A 125 -8.00 -14.87 -7.77
CA SER A 125 -8.27 -13.55 -8.36
C SER A 125 -7.83 -13.58 -9.83
N SER A 126 -8.79 -13.62 -10.73
CA SER A 126 -8.54 -13.72 -12.18
C SER A 126 -8.91 -12.40 -12.86
N GLY A 127 -7.90 -11.60 -13.18
CA GLY A 127 -7.99 -10.34 -13.91
C GLY A 127 -6.86 -10.24 -14.92
N THR A 128 -6.19 -9.09 -14.98
CA THR A 128 -4.95 -8.91 -15.77
C THR A 128 -3.88 -9.91 -15.34
N TRP A 129 -3.83 -10.21 -14.04
CA TRP A 129 -3.08 -11.29 -13.43
C TRP A 129 -4.03 -12.37 -12.93
N SER A 130 -3.54 -13.61 -12.84
CA SER A 130 -4.23 -14.69 -12.15
C SER A 130 -3.44 -15.03 -10.89
N LEU A 131 -4.01 -14.66 -9.73
CA LEU A 131 -3.38 -14.83 -8.42
C LEU A 131 -4.13 -15.90 -7.64
N LEU A 132 -3.48 -17.03 -7.43
CA LEU A 132 -3.98 -18.09 -6.55
C LEU A 132 -3.39 -17.89 -5.15
N GLY A 133 -4.23 -17.90 -4.13
CA GLY A 133 -3.80 -17.67 -2.76
C GLY A 133 -4.70 -18.28 -1.71
N VAL A 134 -4.30 -18.10 -0.46
CA VAL A 134 -5.07 -18.42 0.74
C VAL A 134 -4.99 -17.24 1.69
N LYS A 135 -6.08 -16.97 2.42
CA LYS A 135 -6.09 -15.96 3.48
C LYS A 135 -5.63 -16.59 4.77
N LEU A 136 -4.60 -16.04 5.38
CA LEU A 136 -4.00 -16.56 6.61
C LEU A 136 -3.95 -15.48 7.69
N ALA A 137 -4.01 -15.89 8.94
CA ALA A 137 -3.90 -14.98 10.09
C ALA A 137 -2.49 -14.39 10.27
N LYS A 138 -1.48 -15.02 9.68
CA LYS A 138 -0.08 -14.58 9.75
C LYS A 138 0.63 -14.83 8.42
N PRO A 139 1.57 -13.96 8.03
CA PRO A 139 2.35 -14.14 6.82
C PRO A 139 3.27 -15.38 6.91
N ILE A 140 3.44 -16.08 5.80
CA ILE A 140 4.42 -17.14 5.66
C ILE A 140 5.66 -16.56 4.96
N THR A 141 6.75 -16.41 5.72
CA THR A 141 8.01 -15.82 5.23
C THR A 141 9.18 -16.83 5.32
N SER A 142 8.89 -18.12 5.10
CA SER A 142 9.90 -19.17 5.16
C SER A 142 10.78 -19.19 3.91
N PRO A 143 12.01 -19.76 4.00
CA PRO A 143 12.84 -20.00 2.82
C PRO A 143 12.15 -20.86 1.75
N ASP A 144 11.27 -21.77 2.15
CA ASP A 144 10.55 -22.63 1.22
C ASP A 144 9.44 -21.88 0.48
N SER A 145 8.74 -20.95 1.14
CA SER A 145 7.79 -20.07 0.45
C SER A 145 8.50 -19.19 -0.57
N CYS A 146 9.68 -18.68 -0.24
CA CYS A 146 10.49 -17.90 -1.18
C CYS A 146 10.91 -18.74 -2.40
N LYS A 147 11.38 -19.99 -2.20
CA LYS A 147 11.72 -20.89 -3.30
C LYS A 147 10.54 -21.25 -4.19
N ALA A 148 9.35 -21.37 -3.61
CA ALA A 148 8.10 -21.61 -4.34
C ALA A 148 7.52 -20.35 -5.00
N ALA A 149 8.20 -19.20 -4.89
CA ALA A 149 7.76 -17.89 -5.40
C ALA A 149 6.39 -17.44 -4.86
N TRP A 150 6.05 -17.83 -3.63
CA TRP A 150 4.86 -17.33 -2.95
C TRP A 150 5.11 -15.92 -2.42
N GLY A 151 4.24 -14.99 -2.82
CA GLY A 151 4.22 -13.65 -2.27
C GLY A 151 3.33 -13.55 -1.03
N THR A 152 3.53 -12.50 -0.26
CA THR A 152 2.68 -12.13 0.88
C THR A 152 2.15 -10.72 0.66
N SER A 153 0.84 -10.54 0.82
CA SER A 153 0.18 -9.24 0.76
C SER A 153 -0.79 -9.12 1.94
N ALA A 154 -1.03 -7.91 2.40
CA ALA A 154 -2.02 -7.64 3.45
C ALA A 154 -3.41 -7.37 2.84
N THR A 155 -4.42 -7.84 3.53
CA THR A 155 -5.85 -7.56 3.27
C THR A 155 -6.45 -6.77 4.42
#